data_587b9db605bdce995f73b262e2397b77
#
_entry.id   587b9db605bdce995f73b262e2397b77
#
_cell.length_a   1.000
_cell.length_b   1.000
_cell.length_c   1.000
_cell.angle_alpha   90.00
_cell.angle_beta   90.00
_cell.angle_gamma   90.00
#
_symmetry.space_group_name_H-M   'P 1'
#
loop_
_entity.id
_entity.type
_entity.pdbx_description
1 polymer ?
#
loop_
_entity_poly.entity_id
_entity_poly.type
_entity_poly.pdbx_seq_one_letter_code
_entity_poly.pdbx_strand_id
1 'polypeptide(L)'
;EISLVNGQPRRRYSFKLLWADRQLWFTPQGFNRFPPARLEQFAVDLPDSGPQWVADQVFYQIFPDRFARSQSREAEQDVTYYHHAAGHDIVRKAWDEPLTAEAGGSTFYGGDLDGISEKLPYLKQLGVTALYLNPVFVAPSVHKYDTEDYRRVDPQFGGDAALLRLRHNTQKEGMRLILDGVFNHSGDSHAWFDRHQRGSGGACHNADSPWRDWYNFSPEGVAHDWLGYASLPKLDYRSSTLIDEIYGG
;
A
#
# COMPACT_ATOMS: atom_id res chain seq x y z
N GLU A 1 25.47 20.95 -25.32
CA GLU A 1 24.33 21.73 -24.81
C GLU A 1 23.05 20.92 -25.02
N ILE A 2 22.31 20.60 -23.95
CA ILE A 2 21.05 19.86 -24.06
C ILE A 2 19.93 20.89 -23.96
N SER A 3 19.30 21.20 -25.10
CA SER A 3 18.12 22.06 -25.11
C SER A 3 16.89 21.30 -24.64
N LEU A 4 16.32 21.71 -23.52
CA LEU A 4 15.07 21.15 -23.01
C LEU A 4 13.88 21.87 -23.66
N VAL A 5 13.07 21.14 -24.44
CA VAL A 5 11.82 21.67 -25.02
C VAL A 5 10.74 21.69 -23.92
N ASN A 6 10.11 22.85 -23.70
CA ASN A 6 9.05 23.06 -22.72
C ASN A 6 7.85 22.11 -22.92
N GLY A 7 7.30 21.57 -21.83
CA GLY A 7 6.02 20.85 -21.81
C GLY A 7 6.02 19.42 -21.27
N GLN A 8 7.16 18.89 -20.80
CA GLN A 8 7.21 17.58 -20.15
C GLN A 8 7.76 17.73 -18.72
N PRO A 9 7.03 17.31 -17.68
CA PRO A 9 7.43 17.53 -16.28
C PRO A 9 8.67 16.75 -15.85
N ARG A 10 9.05 15.71 -16.56
CA ARG A 10 10.24 14.89 -16.25
C ARG A 10 10.92 14.40 -17.51
N ARG A 11 12.19 14.72 -17.70
CA ARG A 11 12.99 14.21 -18.82
C ARG A 11 13.97 13.16 -18.36
N ARG A 12 14.05 12.10 -19.15
CA ARG A 12 15.01 11.04 -18.96
C ARG A 12 16.01 11.02 -20.09
N TYR A 13 17.27 10.77 -19.77
CA TYR A 13 18.36 10.70 -20.73
C TYR A 13 19.42 9.70 -20.26
N SER A 14 20.24 9.25 -21.18
CA SER A 14 21.44 8.48 -20.93
C SER A 14 22.50 8.89 -21.95
N PHE A 15 23.75 8.66 -21.62
CA PHE A 15 24.84 8.91 -22.54
C PHE A 15 25.17 7.60 -23.27
N LYS A 16 25.30 7.67 -24.60
CA LYS A 16 25.81 6.58 -25.42
C LYS A 16 27.23 6.90 -25.83
N LEU A 17 28.17 6.08 -25.41
CA LEU A 17 29.58 6.17 -25.80
C LEU A 17 29.81 5.19 -26.97
N LEU A 18 30.41 5.69 -28.03
CA LEU A 18 30.63 4.92 -29.26
C LEU A 18 32.13 4.83 -29.54
N TRP A 19 32.60 3.63 -29.84
CA TRP A 19 33.91 3.34 -30.42
C TRP A 19 33.70 2.62 -31.76
N ALA A 20 34.79 2.42 -32.52
CA ALA A 20 34.71 1.79 -33.83
C ALA A 20 34.08 0.39 -33.76
N ASP A 21 34.32 -0.35 -32.69
CA ASP A 21 33.98 -1.79 -32.54
C ASP A 21 32.96 -2.06 -31.41
N ARG A 22 32.57 -1.03 -30.63
CA ARG A 22 31.68 -1.22 -29.48
C ARG A 22 30.94 0.04 -29.07
N GLN A 23 29.92 -0.19 -28.23
CA GLN A 23 29.15 0.87 -27.59
C GLN A 23 28.92 0.57 -26.10
N LEU A 24 28.84 1.61 -25.29
CA LEU A 24 28.42 1.55 -23.89
C LEU A 24 27.39 2.63 -23.62
N TRP A 25 26.53 2.34 -22.67
CA TRP A 25 25.56 3.30 -22.14
C TRP A 25 25.96 3.69 -20.74
N PHE A 26 26.00 4.98 -20.45
CA PHE A 26 26.24 5.52 -19.11
C PHE A 26 24.93 5.96 -18.48
N THR A 27 24.66 5.45 -17.28
CA THR A 27 23.45 5.64 -16.49
C THR A 27 23.81 5.98 -15.05
N PRO A 28 22.86 6.36 -14.18
CA PRO A 28 23.13 6.55 -12.74
C PRO A 28 23.75 5.32 -12.04
N GLN A 29 23.48 4.10 -12.56
CA GLN A 29 24.02 2.84 -12.03
C GLN A 29 25.41 2.48 -12.61
N GLY A 30 25.92 3.28 -13.55
CA GLY A 30 27.21 3.05 -14.20
C GLY A 30 27.08 2.65 -15.68
N PHE A 31 28.05 1.86 -16.17
CA PHE A 31 28.13 1.51 -17.60
C PHE A 31 27.40 0.21 -17.91
N ASN A 32 26.57 0.23 -18.96
CA ASN A 32 25.84 -0.91 -19.48
C ASN A 32 26.19 -1.18 -20.96
N ARG A 33 26.19 -2.46 -21.37
CA ARG A 33 26.40 -2.84 -22.77
C ARG A 33 25.14 -2.70 -23.63
N PHE A 34 23.97 -2.68 -22.99
CA PHE A 34 22.66 -2.60 -23.63
C PHE A 34 21.97 -1.26 -23.32
N PRO A 35 21.03 -0.81 -24.17
CA PRO A 35 20.23 0.38 -23.88
C PRO A 35 19.52 0.23 -22.54
N PRO A 36 19.62 1.25 -21.66
CA PRO A 36 18.98 1.20 -20.35
C PRO A 36 17.45 1.28 -20.46
N ALA A 37 16.74 0.59 -19.57
CA ALA A 37 15.32 0.80 -19.40
C ALA A 37 15.04 2.24 -18.94
N ARG A 38 13.81 2.71 -19.14
CA ARG A 38 13.42 4.09 -18.81
C ARG A 38 13.73 4.49 -17.36
N LEU A 39 13.58 3.55 -16.42
CA LEU A 39 13.82 3.79 -14.99
C LEU A 39 15.32 3.84 -14.64
N GLU A 40 16.17 3.29 -15.48
CA GLU A 40 17.63 3.27 -15.28
C GLU A 40 18.33 4.50 -15.88
N GLN A 41 17.58 5.39 -16.53
CA GLN A 41 18.11 6.60 -17.16
C GLN A 41 18.26 7.73 -16.12
N PHE A 42 19.18 8.65 -16.36
CA PHE A 42 19.20 9.93 -15.63
C PHE A 42 17.85 10.63 -15.79
N ALA A 43 17.41 11.30 -14.77
CA ALA A 43 16.21 12.12 -14.80
C ALA A 43 16.57 13.58 -14.47
N VAL A 44 15.99 14.51 -15.23
CA VAL A 44 15.95 15.92 -14.88
C VAL A 44 14.50 16.22 -14.53
N ASP A 45 14.28 16.59 -13.29
CA ASP A 45 13.00 17.07 -12.83
C ASP A 45 12.90 18.57 -13.06
N LEU A 46 11.80 19.01 -13.67
CA LEU A 46 11.50 20.44 -13.76
C LEU A 46 10.94 20.91 -12.40
N PRO A 47 11.06 22.21 -12.06
CA PRO A 47 10.81 22.74 -10.73
C PRO A 47 9.43 22.45 -10.10
N ASP A 48 8.47 21.89 -10.84
CA ASP A 48 7.10 21.63 -10.39
C ASP A 48 6.77 20.13 -10.20
N SER A 49 7.74 19.25 -10.08
CA SER A 49 7.49 17.79 -10.03
C SER A 49 7.31 17.28 -8.62
N GLY A 50 6.20 17.57 -8.00
CA GLY A 50 5.77 16.97 -6.74
C GLY A 50 5.66 17.96 -5.57
N PRO A 51 5.08 17.52 -4.44
CA PRO A 51 4.93 18.37 -3.26
C PRO A 51 6.30 18.76 -2.70
N GLN A 52 6.59 20.06 -2.64
CA GLN A 52 7.88 20.60 -2.15
C GLN A 52 8.23 20.10 -0.75
N TRP A 53 7.22 19.85 0.09
CA TRP A 53 7.42 19.37 1.46
C TRP A 53 8.11 18.00 1.54
N VAL A 54 8.11 17.20 0.48
CA VAL A 54 8.71 15.85 0.47
C VAL A 54 10.24 15.91 0.50
N ALA A 55 10.84 16.93 -0.11
CA ALA A 55 12.28 17.03 -0.31
C ALA A 55 13.08 17.08 1.02
N ASP A 56 12.48 17.65 2.06
CA ASP A 56 13.14 17.87 3.36
C ASP A 56 12.72 16.84 4.43
N GLN A 57 12.08 15.74 4.04
CA GLN A 57 11.59 14.75 5.00
C GLN A 57 12.55 13.58 5.17
N VAL A 58 12.60 13.11 6.41
CA VAL A 58 13.15 11.81 6.79
C VAL A 58 11.97 10.88 7.02
N PHE A 59 11.73 9.99 6.07
CA PHE A 59 10.62 9.03 6.12
C PHE A 59 10.97 7.79 6.93
N TYR A 60 10.02 7.34 7.74
CA TYR A 60 10.09 6.05 8.42
C TYR A 60 8.85 5.23 8.07
N GLN A 61 9.05 4.09 7.42
CA GLN A 61 7.96 3.16 7.09
C GLN A 61 7.65 2.26 8.27
N ILE A 62 6.37 2.10 8.57
CA ILE A 62 5.89 1.28 9.69
C ILE A 62 4.93 0.21 9.18
N PHE A 63 5.20 -1.03 9.57
CA PHE A 63 4.25 -2.13 9.51
C PHE A 63 3.52 -2.19 10.86
N PRO A 64 2.24 -1.73 10.97
CA PRO A 64 1.62 -1.43 12.26
C PRO A 64 1.60 -2.60 13.24
N ASP A 65 1.26 -3.81 12.77
CA ASP A 65 1.20 -5.00 13.62
C ASP A 65 2.54 -5.35 14.29
N ARG A 66 3.68 -4.91 13.73
CA ARG A 66 5.02 -5.33 14.13
C ARG A 66 5.87 -4.22 14.75
N PHE A 67 5.34 -3.03 14.91
CA PHE A 67 6.15 -1.87 15.36
C PHE A 67 6.01 -1.57 16.84
N ALA A 68 4.80 -1.38 17.34
CA ALA A 68 4.53 -1.11 18.74
C ALA A 68 3.09 -1.50 19.11
N ARG A 69 2.93 -2.06 20.30
CA ARG A 69 1.63 -2.35 20.92
C ARG A 69 1.38 -1.34 22.02
N SER A 70 0.18 -0.72 22.04
CA SER A 70 -0.19 0.22 23.09
C SER A 70 -0.34 -0.48 24.45
N GLN A 71 0.00 0.25 25.51
CA GLN A 71 -0.14 -0.24 26.88
C GLN A 71 -1.61 -0.30 27.33
N SER A 72 -2.48 0.51 26.73
CA SER A 72 -3.90 0.62 27.07
C SER A 72 -4.78 -0.41 26.36
N ARG A 73 -4.19 -1.22 25.44
CA ARG A 73 -4.97 -2.19 24.68
C ARG A 73 -5.35 -3.39 25.55
N GLU A 74 -6.65 -3.56 25.73
CA GLU A 74 -7.18 -4.82 26.27
C GLU A 74 -6.83 -5.98 25.32
N ALA A 75 -6.43 -7.14 25.89
CA ALA A 75 -5.86 -8.26 25.13
C ALA A 75 -6.86 -8.95 24.16
N GLU A 76 -8.12 -8.56 24.18
CA GLU A 76 -9.21 -9.25 23.52
C GLU A 76 -9.99 -8.32 22.57
N GLN A 77 -9.32 -7.83 21.51
CA GLN A 77 -10.13 -7.46 20.36
C GLN A 77 -10.42 -8.72 19.55
N ASP A 78 -11.71 -9.01 19.42
CA ASP A 78 -12.23 -10.20 18.77
C ASP A 78 -11.81 -10.23 17.29
N VAL A 79 -10.81 -11.06 16.95
CA VAL A 79 -10.44 -11.35 15.57
C VAL A 79 -11.25 -12.51 14.97
N THR A 80 -12.31 -12.94 15.63
CA THR A 80 -13.23 -13.99 15.14
C THR A 80 -13.79 -13.63 13.77
N TYR A 81 -13.93 -12.33 13.49
CA TYR A 81 -14.35 -11.81 12.19
C TYR A 81 -13.40 -12.23 11.06
N TYR A 82 -12.09 -12.20 11.28
CA TYR A 82 -11.09 -12.50 10.24
C TYR A 82 -10.93 -13.99 9.98
N HIS A 83 -11.21 -14.84 10.97
CA HIS A 83 -11.13 -16.29 10.87
C HIS A 83 -12.05 -16.85 9.76
N HIS A 84 -13.24 -16.27 9.60
CA HIS A 84 -14.20 -16.69 8.59
C HIS A 84 -13.97 -16.05 7.21
N ALA A 85 -13.22 -14.95 7.12
CA ALA A 85 -13.07 -14.19 5.90
C ALA A 85 -12.01 -14.77 4.96
N ALA A 86 -10.89 -15.23 5.49
CA ALA A 86 -9.73 -15.61 4.68
C ALA A 86 -9.57 -17.12 4.46
N GLY A 87 -10.40 -17.96 5.11
CA GLY A 87 -10.25 -19.43 5.03
C GLY A 87 -8.95 -19.96 5.63
N HIS A 88 -8.22 -19.12 6.39
CA HIS A 88 -6.96 -19.46 7.05
C HIS A 88 -7.10 -19.32 8.57
N ASP A 89 -6.44 -20.20 9.30
CA ASP A 89 -6.34 -20.10 10.75
C ASP A 89 -5.50 -18.88 11.14
N ILE A 90 -6.08 -18.02 11.97
CA ILE A 90 -5.36 -16.89 12.53
C ILE A 90 -4.47 -17.38 13.66
N VAL A 91 -3.19 -17.04 13.57
CA VAL A 91 -2.19 -17.32 14.60
C VAL A 91 -1.91 -16.02 15.36
N ARG A 92 -2.19 -16.00 16.64
CA ARG A 92 -1.80 -14.92 17.55
C ARG A 92 -0.51 -15.27 18.27
N LYS A 93 0.42 -14.34 18.21
CA LYS A 93 1.69 -14.41 18.92
C LYS A 93 1.72 -13.40 20.06
N ALA A 94 2.37 -13.78 21.16
CA ALA A 94 2.72 -12.80 22.17
C ALA A 94 3.72 -11.77 21.60
N TRP A 95 3.69 -10.56 22.15
CA TRP A 95 4.52 -9.46 21.62
C TRP A 95 6.02 -9.76 21.64
N ASP A 96 6.47 -10.53 22.64
CA ASP A 96 7.85 -10.92 22.89
C ASP A 96 8.25 -12.26 22.25
N GLU A 97 7.31 -12.95 21.59
CA GLU A 97 7.65 -14.16 20.84
C GLU A 97 8.53 -13.85 19.62
N PRO A 98 9.53 -14.71 19.33
CA PRO A 98 10.39 -14.52 18.18
C PRO A 98 9.61 -14.56 16.86
N LEU A 99 10.03 -13.72 15.89
CA LEU A 99 9.57 -13.83 14.51
C LEU A 99 10.06 -15.16 13.93
N THR A 100 9.14 -15.93 13.36
CA THR A 100 9.46 -17.17 12.65
C THR A 100 9.30 -16.97 11.14
N ALA A 101 10.06 -17.72 10.34
CA ALA A 101 9.96 -17.68 8.89
C ALA A 101 8.57 -18.09 8.35
N GLU A 102 7.81 -18.85 9.18
CA GLU A 102 6.45 -19.33 8.87
C GLU A 102 5.37 -18.30 9.22
N ALA A 103 5.75 -17.14 9.77
CA ALA A 103 4.83 -16.06 10.10
C ALA A 103 4.27 -15.45 8.80
N GLY A 104 3.28 -16.11 8.19
CA GLY A 104 2.58 -15.68 6.99
C GLY A 104 1.59 -14.54 7.25
N GLY A 105 0.75 -14.26 6.25
CA GLY A 105 -0.27 -13.21 6.28
C GLY A 105 -1.33 -13.36 7.36
N SER A 106 -1.46 -14.52 8.00
CA SER A 106 -2.40 -14.82 9.09
C SER A 106 -1.80 -14.75 10.51
N THR A 107 -0.53 -14.36 10.66
CA THR A 107 0.14 -14.29 11.98
C THR A 107 0.18 -12.85 12.49
N PHE A 108 -0.41 -12.61 13.65
CA PHE A 108 -0.59 -11.30 14.27
C PHE A 108 0.16 -11.20 15.61
N TYR A 109 0.89 -10.10 15.81
CA TYR A 109 1.59 -9.76 17.06
C TYR A 109 0.86 -8.67 17.85
N GLY A 110 -0.08 -7.99 17.23
CA GLY A 110 -0.98 -7.06 17.90
C GLY A 110 -0.43 -5.65 18.09
N GLY A 111 0.52 -5.22 17.28
CA GLY A 111 0.86 -3.79 17.19
C GLY A 111 -0.32 -2.97 16.68
N ASP A 112 -0.41 -1.70 17.06
CA ASP A 112 -1.55 -0.82 16.79
C ASP A 112 -1.16 0.66 16.63
N LEU A 113 -2.13 1.50 16.21
CA LEU A 113 -1.89 2.92 15.93
C LEU A 113 -1.66 3.74 17.21
N ASP A 114 -2.23 3.32 18.34
CA ASP A 114 -1.96 3.97 19.64
C ASP A 114 -0.53 3.64 20.10
N GLY A 115 -0.05 2.41 19.90
CA GLY A 115 1.34 2.04 20.14
C GLY A 115 2.32 2.85 19.28
N ILE A 116 1.98 3.14 18.01
CA ILE A 116 2.75 4.05 17.16
C ILE A 116 2.76 5.46 17.79
N SER A 117 1.61 5.94 18.26
CA SER A 117 1.51 7.24 18.93
C SER A 117 2.41 7.33 20.17
N GLU A 118 2.47 6.28 20.98
CA GLU A 118 3.35 6.21 22.16
C GLU A 118 4.85 6.26 21.79
N LYS A 119 5.21 5.86 20.57
CA LYS A 119 6.60 5.85 20.07
C LYS A 119 7.00 7.11 19.29
N LEU A 120 6.13 8.09 19.12
CA LEU A 120 6.46 9.33 18.43
C LEU A 120 7.68 10.07 19.03
N PRO A 121 7.85 10.17 20.38
CA PRO A 121 9.06 10.78 20.95
C PRO A 121 10.35 10.06 20.55
N TYR A 122 10.34 8.74 20.50
CA TYR A 122 11.48 7.94 20.03
C TYR A 122 11.79 8.22 18.56
N LEU A 123 10.77 8.22 17.69
CA LEU A 123 10.93 8.51 16.27
C LEU A 123 11.47 9.93 16.03
N LYS A 124 11.01 10.89 16.84
CA LYS A 124 11.52 12.27 16.80
C LYS A 124 13.00 12.36 17.18
N GLN A 125 13.43 11.65 18.22
CA GLN A 125 14.84 11.57 18.59
C GLN A 125 15.70 10.95 17.48
N LEU A 126 15.14 10.01 16.72
CA LEU A 126 15.79 9.42 15.56
C LEU A 126 15.89 10.38 14.36
N GLY A 127 15.23 11.53 14.42
CA GLY A 127 15.21 12.52 13.34
C GLY A 127 14.15 12.29 12.29
N VAL A 128 13.18 11.40 12.54
CA VAL A 128 12.05 11.13 11.63
C VAL A 128 11.13 12.34 11.59
N THR A 129 10.72 12.75 10.38
CA THR A 129 9.81 13.88 10.16
C THR A 129 8.54 13.47 9.41
N ALA A 130 8.50 12.29 8.81
CA ALA A 130 7.34 11.75 8.13
C ALA A 130 7.19 10.25 8.37
N LEU A 131 5.97 9.82 8.69
CA LEU A 131 5.60 8.41 8.82
C LEU A 131 4.89 7.95 7.57
N TYR A 132 5.27 6.79 7.05
CA TYR A 132 4.55 6.06 6.02
C TYR A 132 4.03 4.77 6.65
N LEU A 133 2.72 4.62 6.75
CA LEU A 133 2.12 3.40 7.28
C LEU A 133 1.80 2.43 6.14
N ASN A 134 2.22 1.17 6.28
CA ASN A 134 1.63 0.08 5.50
C ASN A 134 0.10 0.09 5.68
N PRO A 135 -0.68 -0.56 4.81
CA PRO A 135 -2.13 -0.44 4.83
C PRO A 135 -2.74 -0.64 6.21
N VAL A 136 -3.75 0.16 6.54
CA VAL A 136 -4.43 0.18 7.85
C VAL A 136 -5.91 -0.12 7.77
N PHE A 137 -6.47 -0.22 6.57
CA PHE A 137 -7.89 -0.44 6.36
C PHE A 137 -8.30 -1.89 6.63
N VAL A 138 -9.61 -2.10 6.83
CA VAL A 138 -10.16 -3.43 7.12
C VAL A 138 -9.76 -4.44 6.04
N ALA A 139 -9.08 -5.49 6.47
CA ALA A 139 -8.63 -6.58 5.62
C ALA A 139 -8.33 -7.84 6.44
N PRO A 140 -8.52 -9.05 5.89
CA PRO A 140 -8.34 -10.29 6.63
C PRO A 140 -6.89 -10.60 6.99
N SER A 141 -5.92 -10.23 6.14
CA SER A 141 -4.50 -10.47 6.43
C SER A 141 -3.89 -9.45 7.38
N VAL A 142 -2.75 -9.82 7.97
CA VAL A 142 -1.97 -8.90 8.81
C VAL A 142 -1.36 -7.75 8.02
N HIS A 143 -1.06 -7.95 6.73
CA HIS A 143 -0.46 -6.92 5.87
C HIS A 143 -1.49 -5.94 5.29
N LYS A 144 -2.78 -6.26 5.32
CA LYS A 144 -3.91 -5.42 4.88
C LYS A 144 -3.91 -5.03 3.40
N TYR A 145 -3.07 -5.64 2.56
CA TYR A 145 -3.11 -5.39 1.12
C TYR A 145 -4.33 -6.02 0.43
N ASP A 146 -5.02 -6.95 1.05
CA ASP A 146 -6.28 -7.56 0.64
C ASP A 146 -7.48 -6.80 1.22
N THR A 147 -7.55 -5.50 0.93
CA THR A 147 -8.53 -4.59 1.52
C THR A 147 -9.96 -5.02 1.29
N GLU A 148 -10.73 -5.11 2.36
CA GLU A 148 -12.17 -5.46 2.41
C GLU A 148 -13.10 -4.24 2.53
N ASP A 149 -12.58 -3.14 3.13
CA ASP A 149 -13.31 -1.88 3.26
C ASP A 149 -12.31 -0.72 3.31
N TYR A 150 -12.30 0.11 2.25
CA TYR A 150 -11.41 1.28 2.15
C TYR A 150 -11.84 2.47 3.02
N ARG A 151 -13.05 2.43 3.60
CA ARG A 151 -13.63 3.55 4.35
C ARG A 151 -13.50 3.40 5.86
N ARG A 152 -12.95 2.28 6.34
CA ARG A 152 -12.81 1.97 7.76
C ARG A 152 -11.42 1.48 8.09
N VAL A 153 -10.85 2.04 9.13
CA VAL A 153 -9.60 1.53 9.71
C VAL A 153 -9.89 0.24 10.44
N ASP A 154 -8.98 -0.71 10.30
CA ASP A 154 -9.11 -2.02 10.92
C ASP A 154 -9.22 -1.93 12.44
N PRO A 155 -10.24 -2.55 13.06
CA PRO A 155 -10.37 -2.61 14.52
C PRO A 155 -9.14 -3.17 15.23
N GLN A 156 -8.38 -4.06 14.57
CA GLN A 156 -7.13 -4.57 15.13
C GLN A 156 -6.10 -3.48 15.38
N PHE A 157 -6.15 -2.39 14.61
CA PHE A 157 -5.28 -1.24 14.79
C PHE A 157 -5.89 -0.14 15.66
N GLY A 158 -7.08 -0.38 16.25
CA GLY A 158 -7.82 0.56 17.09
C GLY A 158 -8.87 1.37 16.34
N GLY A 159 -9.14 1.05 15.07
CA GLY A 159 -10.19 1.65 14.25
C GLY A 159 -9.95 3.13 13.92
N ASP A 160 -10.98 3.79 13.38
CA ASP A 160 -10.93 5.18 12.93
C ASP A 160 -10.52 6.15 14.05
N ALA A 161 -10.98 5.90 15.29
CA ALA A 161 -10.65 6.74 16.44
C ALA A 161 -9.14 6.75 16.73
N ALA A 162 -8.46 5.58 16.60
CA ALA A 162 -7.01 5.49 16.80
C ALA A 162 -6.25 6.22 15.69
N LEU A 163 -6.71 6.13 14.43
CA LEU A 163 -6.12 6.90 13.33
C LEU A 163 -6.25 8.41 13.55
N LEU A 164 -7.41 8.88 14.02
CA LEU A 164 -7.61 10.30 14.33
C LEU A 164 -6.68 10.76 15.46
N ARG A 165 -6.49 9.94 16.52
CA ARG A 165 -5.53 10.23 17.59
C ARG A 165 -4.10 10.29 17.06
N LEU A 166 -3.69 9.29 16.26
CA LEU A 166 -2.35 9.28 15.67
C LEU A 166 -2.10 10.50 14.79
N ARG A 167 -3.07 10.86 13.92
CA ARG A 167 -3.00 12.08 13.10
C ARG A 167 -2.81 13.33 13.95
N HIS A 168 -3.61 13.48 15.03
CA HIS A 168 -3.47 14.62 15.94
C HIS A 168 -2.09 14.66 16.61
N ASN A 169 -1.61 13.51 17.09
CA ASN A 169 -0.33 13.40 17.77
C ASN A 169 0.86 13.65 16.83
N THR A 170 0.84 13.10 15.61
CA THR A 170 1.87 13.40 14.60
C THR A 170 1.89 14.89 14.25
N GLN A 171 0.74 15.52 14.07
CA GLN A 171 0.63 16.95 13.80
C GLN A 171 1.21 17.79 14.94
N LYS A 172 0.93 17.42 16.19
CA LYS A 172 1.46 18.09 17.39
C LYS A 172 2.99 17.98 17.47
N GLU A 173 3.55 16.85 17.05
CA GLU A 173 5.01 16.64 17.01
C GLU A 173 5.67 17.24 15.75
N GLY A 174 4.91 17.85 14.85
CA GLY A 174 5.39 18.43 13.60
C GLY A 174 5.73 17.38 12.53
N MET A 175 5.25 16.16 12.67
CA MET A 175 5.47 15.06 11.73
C MET A 175 4.35 14.98 10.70
N ARG A 176 4.71 14.53 9.48
CA ARG A 176 3.76 14.17 8.43
C ARG A 176 3.30 12.72 8.57
N LEU A 177 2.07 12.44 8.16
CA LEU A 177 1.52 11.08 8.13
C LEU A 177 1.04 10.77 6.72
N ILE A 178 1.51 9.64 6.17
CA ILE A 178 1.10 9.09 4.88
C ILE A 178 0.55 7.70 5.12
N LEU A 179 -0.57 7.40 4.49
CA LEU A 179 -1.19 6.07 4.48
C LEU A 179 -0.95 5.39 3.13
N ASP A 180 -0.75 4.09 3.16
CA ASP A 180 -0.72 3.26 1.95
C ASP A 180 -2.13 3.16 1.36
N GLY A 181 -2.28 3.56 0.10
CA GLY A 181 -3.52 3.43 -0.66
C GLY A 181 -3.45 2.23 -1.60
N VAL A 182 -4.10 1.13 -1.23
CA VAL A 182 -4.11 -0.11 -2.02
C VAL A 182 -5.16 -0.01 -3.12
N PHE A 183 -4.90 0.81 -4.14
CA PHE A 183 -5.88 1.08 -5.20
C PHE A 183 -5.63 0.28 -6.50
N ASN A 184 -4.62 -0.59 -6.55
CA ASN A 184 -4.39 -1.46 -7.70
C ASN A 184 -5.37 -2.64 -7.77
N HIS A 185 -5.81 -3.13 -6.63
CA HIS A 185 -6.68 -4.29 -6.46
C HIS A 185 -7.47 -4.14 -5.17
N SER A 186 -8.56 -4.87 -5.02
CA SER A 186 -9.23 -5.10 -3.72
C SER A 186 -8.85 -6.46 -3.15
N GLY A 187 -9.26 -6.74 -1.92
CA GLY A 187 -9.38 -8.12 -1.45
C GLY A 187 -10.52 -8.85 -2.19
N ASP A 188 -10.42 -10.15 -2.31
CA ASP A 188 -11.48 -10.96 -2.93
C ASP A 188 -12.74 -11.09 -2.05
N SER A 189 -12.61 -10.78 -0.79
CA SER A 189 -13.70 -10.66 0.19
C SER A 189 -14.39 -9.30 0.22
N HIS A 190 -13.82 -8.28 -0.49
CA HIS A 190 -14.45 -6.97 -0.61
C HIS A 190 -15.86 -7.08 -1.20
N ALA A 191 -16.82 -6.30 -0.70
CA ALA A 191 -18.21 -6.33 -1.15
C ALA A 191 -18.37 -6.13 -2.67
N TRP A 192 -17.49 -5.36 -3.31
CA TRP A 192 -17.48 -5.14 -4.76
C TRP A 192 -17.19 -6.43 -5.54
N PHE A 193 -16.36 -7.33 -5.00
CA PHE A 193 -15.97 -8.58 -5.66
C PHE A 193 -16.77 -9.79 -5.16
N ASP A 194 -16.88 -9.94 -3.83
CA ASP A 194 -17.68 -10.95 -3.10
C ASP A 194 -17.42 -12.40 -3.57
N ARG A 195 -16.15 -12.82 -3.64
CA ARG A 195 -15.79 -14.21 -3.99
C ARG A 195 -16.49 -15.23 -3.10
N HIS A 196 -16.64 -14.89 -1.81
CA HIS A 196 -17.15 -15.80 -0.78
C HIS A 196 -18.68 -15.76 -0.64
N GLN A 197 -19.38 -15.05 -1.54
CA GLN A 197 -20.86 -14.98 -1.62
C GLN A 197 -21.52 -14.59 -0.28
N ARG A 198 -21.00 -13.52 0.33
CA ARG A 198 -21.52 -12.99 1.60
C ARG A 198 -22.80 -12.18 1.44
N GLY A 199 -23.36 -12.14 0.22
CA GLY A 199 -24.66 -11.57 -0.08
C GLY A 199 -24.65 -10.13 -0.60
N SER A 200 -23.48 -9.55 -0.91
CA SER A 200 -23.40 -8.23 -1.53
C SER A 200 -23.80 -8.22 -3.01
N GLY A 201 -23.79 -9.39 -3.67
CA GLY A 201 -24.01 -9.48 -5.12
C GLY A 201 -22.82 -8.96 -5.93
N GLY A 202 -21.61 -9.09 -5.38
CA GLY A 202 -20.38 -8.61 -5.98
C GLY A 202 -20.04 -9.24 -7.34
N ALA A 203 -19.06 -8.66 -7.98
CA ALA A 203 -18.68 -8.92 -9.38
C ALA A 203 -18.23 -10.36 -9.66
N CYS A 204 -17.74 -11.11 -8.66
CA CYS A 204 -17.11 -12.42 -8.90
C CYS A 204 -18.06 -13.44 -9.53
N HIS A 205 -19.27 -13.53 -9.01
CA HIS A 205 -20.26 -14.54 -9.41
C HIS A 205 -21.52 -13.95 -10.07
N ASN A 206 -21.63 -12.63 -10.16
CA ASN A 206 -22.79 -11.95 -10.70
C ASN A 206 -22.38 -11.08 -11.89
N ALA A 207 -22.78 -11.51 -13.09
CA ALA A 207 -22.51 -10.77 -14.32
C ALA A 207 -23.27 -9.43 -14.40
N ASP A 208 -24.41 -9.32 -13.68
CA ASP A 208 -25.24 -8.12 -13.62
C ASP A 208 -24.90 -7.23 -12.40
N SER A 209 -23.81 -7.54 -11.70
CA SER A 209 -23.34 -6.74 -10.56
C SER A 209 -23.04 -5.31 -11.00
N PRO A 210 -23.43 -4.28 -10.21
CA PRO A 210 -23.07 -2.89 -10.48
C PRO A 210 -21.56 -2.65 -10.48
N TRP A 211 -20.78 -3.56 -9.92
CA TRP A 211 -19.31 -3.51 -9.86
C TRP A 211 -18.63 -4.42 -10.88
N ARG A 212 -19.39 -5.01 -11.84
CA ARG A 212 -18.84 -5.99 -12.79
C ARG A 212 -17.73 -5.37 -13.67
N ASP A 213 -17.91 -4.16 -14.12
CA ASP A 213 -16.98 -3.40 -14.93
C ASP A 213 -15.81 -2.77 -14.14
N TRP A 214 -15.83 -2.90 -12.80
CA TRP A 214 -14.72 -2.48 -11.95
C TRP A 214 -13.56 -3.48 -11.95
N TYR A 215 -13.78 -4.66 -12.51
CA TYR A 215 -12.80 -5.73 -12.63
C TYR A 215 -12.71 -6.22 -14.07
N ASN A 216 -11.51 -6.67 -14.45
CA ASN A 216 -11.29 -7.22 -15.78
C ASN A 216 -11.40 -8.75 -15.73
N PHE A 217 -12.29 -9.32 -16.55
CA PHE A 217 -12.51 -10.75 -16.64
C PHE A 217 -12.07 -11.29 -18.00
N SER A 218 -11.51 -12.50 -18.03
CA SER A 218 -11.25 -13.23 -19.26
C SER A 218 -12.59 -13.66 -19.91
N PRO A 219 -12.57 -14.10 -21.19
CA PRO A 219 -13.77 -14.67 -21.84
C PRO A 219 -14.37 -15.88 -21.10
N GLU A 220 -13.54 -16.59 -20.33
CA GLU A 220 -13.94 -17.74 -19.50
C GLU A 220 -14.51 -17.30 -18.14
N GLY A 221 -14.57 -15.99 -17.86
CA GLY A 221 -15.13 -15.44 -16.63
C GLY A 221 -14.17 -15.42 -15.44
N VAL A 222 -12.87 -15.63 -15.67
CA VAL A 222 -11.85 -15.55 -14.62
C VAL A 222 -11.38 -14.10 -14.47
N ALA A 223 -11.42 -13.57 -13.24
CA ALA A 223 -10.94 -12.23 -12.97
C ALA A 223 -9.41 -12.17 -13.08
N HIS A 224 -8.92 -11.10 -13.66
CA HIS A 224 -7.48 -10.79 -13.61
C HIS A 224 -7.10 -10.43 -12.18
N ASP A 225 -5.93 -10.88 -11.76
CA ASP A 225 -5.40 -10.67 -10.42
C ASP A 225 -4.04 -9.97 -10.43
N TRP A 226 -3.53 -9.67 -9.24
CA TRP A 226 -2.21 -9.12 -9.06
C TRP A 226 -1.18 -10.25 -8.97
N LEU A 227 -0.33 -10.40 -10.01
CA LEU A 227 0.81 -11.33 -10.07
C LEU A 227 0.45 -12.81 -9.80
N GLY A 228 -0.77 -13.26 -10.12
CA GLY A 228 -1.21 -14.64 -9.90
C GLY A 228 -1.85 -14.89 -8.53
N TYR A 229 -2.04 -13.86 -7.73
CA TYR A 229 -2.72 -13.95 -6.43
C TYR A 229 -4.22 -13.75 -6.60
N ALA A 230 -4.97 -14.84 -6.71
CA ALA A 230 -6.42 -14.83 -6.93
C ALA A 230 -7.18 -14.08 -5.81
N SER A 231 -6.63 -14.00 -4.59
CA SER A 231 -7.19 -13.21 -3.48
C SER A 231 -7.10 -11.69 -3.70
N LEU A 232 -6.42 -11.22 -4.74
CA LEU A 232 -6.17 -9.81 -5.04
C LEU A 232 -6.68 -9.45 -6.45
N PRO A 233 -8.00 -9.46 -6.69
CA PRO A 233 -8.60 -9.13 -7.98
C PRO A 233 -8.28 -7.68 -8.36
N LYS A 234 -7.73 -7.52 -9.57
CA LYS A 234 -7.23 -6.24 -10.07
C LYS A 234 -8.35 -5.33 -10.49
N LEU A 235 -8.31 -4.07 -10.02
CA LEU A 235 -9.24 -3.02 -10.40
C LEU A 235 -8.96 -2.50 -11.82
N ASP A 236 -10.05 -2.19 -12.55
CA ASP A 236 -10.00 -1.69 -13.92
C ASP A 236 -10.36 -0.20 -13.99
N TYR A 237 -9.35 0.64 -14.03
CA TYR A 237 -9.49 2.10 -14.11
C TYR A 237 -9.99 2.62 -15.49
N ARG A 238 -10.47 1.75 -16.37
CA ARG A 238 -11.25 2.16 -17.54
C ARG A 238 -12.72 2.42 -17.16
N SER A 239 -13.18 1.90 -16.01
CA SER A 239 -14.51 2.19 -15.47
C SER A 239 -14.53 3.59 -14.85
N SER A 240 -15.38 4.46 -15.36
CA SER A 240 -15.58 5.82 -14.83
C SER A 240 -16.22 5.81 -13.44
N THR A 241 -17.11 4.85 -13.17
CA THR A 241 -17.78 4.70 -11.88
C THR A 241 -16.81 4.24 -10.79
N LEU A 242 -15.79 3.42 -11.11
CA LEU A 242 -14.70 3.11 -10.19
C LEU A 242 -13.85 4.35 -9.90
N ILE A 243 -13.54 5.14 -10.94
CA ILE A 243 -12.78 6.39 -10.77
C ILE A 243 -13.53 7.35 -9.84
N ASP A 244 -14.84 7.50 -10.05
CA ASP A 244 -15.68 8.34 -9.21
C ASP A 244 -15.73 7.85 -7.76
N GLU A 245 -15.80 6.52 -7.53
CA GLU A 245 -15.77 5.94 -6.18
C GLU A 245 -14.44 6.18 -5.46
N ILE A 246 -13.32 6.04 -6.17
CA ILE A 246 -11.97 6.17 -5.55
C ILE A 246 -11.57 7.64 -5.33
N TYR A 247 -11.93 8.55 -6.26
CA TYR A 247 -11.44 9.93 -6.27
C TYR A 247 -12.52 10.97 -5.97
N GLY A 248 -13.80 10.62 -6.10
CA GLY A 248 -14.93 11.54 -5.95
C GLY A 248 -15.56 11.60 -4.56
N GLY A 249 -15.09 10.81 -3.59
CA GLY A 249 -15.65 10.65 -2.25
C GLY A 249 -15.25 11.70 -1.24
#